data_07a5b54c9bf1a94162b7ee049028ea4f
#
_entry.id   07a5b54c9bf1a94162b7ee049028ea4f
#
_cell.length_a   1.000
_cell.length_b   1.000
_cell.length_c   1.000
_cell.angle_alpha   90.00
_cell.angle_beta   90.00
_cell.angle_gamma   90.00
#
_symmetry.space_group_name_H-M   'P 1'
#
loop_
_entity.id
_entity.type
_entity.pdbx_description
1 polymer ?
#
loop_
_entity_poly.entity_id
_entity_poly.type
_entity_poly.pdbx_seq_one_letter_code
_entity_poly.pdbx_strand_id
1 'polypeptide(L)'
;MRYYITIAMLLISTALRAQYLVLNWEEDIIVYPSDSTNVILAILPHMFVNDDDNDYSWTAKVLCVDEHRFKLEIDLDDGVEQMGDPIIGWVDKKQCGVFLRNNRYEGRIAIMDIYMSKSLEGDFIPFDVGAINFQWVSVSDLYYHSYHYDYIYKVHFWYKDVLYSGWVPRSCPNIYNSCN
;
A
#
# COMPACT_ATOMS: atom_id res chain seq x y z
N MET A 1 -30.30 -35.69 -33.57
CA MET A 1 -30.60 -34.72 -32.49
C MET A 1 -29.27 -34.40 -31.78
N ARG A 2 -28.61 -33.29 -32.15
CA ARG A 2 -27.29 -32.91 -31.63
C ARG A 2 -27.52 -31.87 -30.54
N TYR A 3 -27.22 -32.23 -29.32
CA TYR A 3 -27.20 -31.28 -28.18
C TYR A 3 -25.94 -30.47 -28.21
N TYR A 4 -26.04 -29.19 -28.55
CA TYR A 4 -24.98 -28.22 -28.33
C TYR A 4 -24.96 -27.83 -26.86
N ILE A 5 -23.99 -28.35 -26.12
CA ILE A 5 -23.69 -27.87 -24.77
C ILE A 5 -22.95 -26.56 -24.95
N THR A 6 -23.67 -25.44 -24.82
CA THR A 6 -23.05 -24.12 -24.73
C THR A 6 -22.48 -23.98 -23.34
N ILE A 7 -21.18 -24.23 -23.20
CA ILE A 7 -20.45 -23.88 -21.98
C ILE A 7 -20.35 -22.37 -21.99
N ALA A 8 -21.26 -21.71 -21.26
CA ALA A 8 -21.11 -20.32 -20.89
C ALA A 8 -19.92 -20.25 -19.93
N MET A 9 -18.73 -19.92 -20.43
CA MET A 9 -17.62 -19.44 -19.60
C MET A 9 -18.11 -18.14 -18.95
N LEU A 10 -18.56 -18.26 -17.70
CA LEU A 10 -18.71 -17.13 -16.82
C LEU A 10 -17.27 -16.62 -16.58
N LEU A 11 -16.84 -15.67 -17.40
CA LEU A 11 -15.73 -14.78 -17.07
C LEU A 11 -16.16 -13.99 -15.85
N ILE A 12 -15.94 -14.58 -14.68
CA ILE A 12 -15.92 -13.81 -13.43
C ILE A 12 -14.71 -12.91 -13.59
N SER A 13 -14.94 -11.73 -14.14
CA SER A 13 -14.02 -10.62 -13.97
C SER A 13 -14.06 -10.30 -12.47
N THR A 14 -13.26 -11.01 -11.69
CA THR A 14 -12.79 -10.46 -10.44
C THR A 14 -12.11 -9.17 -10.83
N ALA A 15 -12.78 -8.06 -10.65
CA ALA A 15 -12.13 -6.78 -10.64
C ALA A 15 -11.05 -6.91 -9.57
N LEU A 16 -9.84 -7.27 -10.00
CA LEU A 16 -8.65 -7.24 -9.17
C LEU A 16 -8.56 -5.79 -8.70
N ARG A 17 -9.04 -5.54 -7.48
CA ARG A 17 -8.84 -4.23 -6.87
C ARG A 17 -7.34 -4.03 -6.87
N ALA A 18 -6.89 -3.03 -7.59
CA ALA A 18 -5.49 -2.71 -7.66
C ALA A 18 -5.02 -2.41 -6.25
N GLN A 19 -3.91 -3.01 -5.88
CA GLN A 19 -3.31 -2.84 -4.59
C GLN A 19 -2.27 -1.74 -4.71
N TYR A 20 -2.44 -0.68 -3.95
CA TYR A 20 -1.57 0.47 -3.98
C TYR A 20 -0.74 0.59 -2.71
N LEU A 21 0.49 1.05 -2.86
CA LEU A 21 1.38 1.51 -1.81
C LEU A 21 1.72 2.98 -2.04
N VAL A 22 2.00 3.68 -0.97
CA VAL A 22 2.57 5.03 -1.00
C VAL A 22 4.08 4.90 -0.90
N LEU A 23 4.81 5.53 -1.80
CA LEU A 23 6.26 5.55 -1.73
C LEU A 23 6.73 6.56 -0.69
N ASN A 24 7.92 6.34 -0.13
CA ASN A 24 8.49 7.23 0.88
C ASN A 24 8.63 8.65 0.32
N TRP A 25 8.17 9.62 1.06
CA TRP A 25 8.16 11.03 0.65
C TRP A 25 9.38 11.83 1.14
N GLU A 26 10.14 11.26 2.06
CA GLU A 26 11.29 11.93 2.68
C GLU A 26 12.60 11.66 1.93
N GLU A 27 12.62 10.64 1.07
CA GLU A 27 13.81 10.18 0.35
C GLU A 27 13.50 9.92 -1.12
N ASP A 28 14.49 10.10 -1.98
CA ASP A 28 14.38 9.70 -3.38
C ASP A 28 14.17 8.19 -3.51
N ILE A 29 13.23 7.81 -4.37
CA ILE A 29 12.87 6.41 -4.59
C ILE A 29 13.76 5.81 -5.65
N ILE A 30 14.44 4.73 -5.30
CA ILE A 30 15.30 4.00 -6.23
C ILE A 30 14.52 2.85 -6.84
N VAL A 31 14.40 2.86 -8.15
CA VAL A 31 13.74 1.81 -8.94
C VAL A 31 14.78 0.95 -9.64
N TYR A 32 14.64 -0.36 -9.52
CA TYR A 32 15.54 -1.35 -10.11
C TYR A 32 14.82 -2.14 -11.22
N PRO A 33 15.54 -2.58 -12.28
CA PRO A 33 14.95 -3.38 -13.37
C PRO A 33 14.64 -4.82 -12.96
N SER A 34 15.28 -5.34 -11.92
CA SER A 34 15.02 -6.67 -11.36
C SER A 34 15.24 -6.69 -9.84
N ASP A 35 14.72 -7.72 -9.18
CA ASP A 35 14.84 -7.97 -7.73
C ASP A 35 16.28 -8.24 -7.27
N SER A 36 17.09 -8.82 -8.14
CA SER A 36 18.43 -9.33 -7.83
C SER A 36 19.57 -8.41 -8.25
N THR A 37 19.29 -7.24 -8.81
CA THR A 37 20.31 -6.29 -9.28
C THR A 37 20.37 -5.02 -8.42
N ASN A 38 21.55 -4.42 -8.37
CA ASN A 38 21.74 -3.08 -7.85
C ASN A 38 21.92 -2.03 -8.97
N VAL A 39 21.68 -2.42 -10.22
CA VAL A 39 21.64 -1.48 -11.33
C VAL A 39 20.37 -0.63 -11.20
N ILE A 40 20.52 0.68 -11.23
CA ILE A 40 19.38 1.60 -11.08
C ILE A 40 18.71 1.76 -12.43
N LEU A 41 17.39 1.57 -12.47
CA LEU A 41 16.54 1.84 -13.62
C LEU A 41 16.14 3.32 -13.66
N ALA A 42 15.68 3.82 -12.52
CA ALA A 42 15.25 5.20 -12.35
C ALA A 42 15.45 5.67 -10.91
N ILE A 43 15.55 6.98 -10.73
CA ILE A 43 15.46 7.64 -9.43
C ILE A 43 14.29 8.60 -9.53
N LEU A 44 13.27 8.37 -8.69
CA LEU A 44 12.15 9.27 -8.56
C LEU A 44 12.45 10.23 -7.42
N PRO A 45 12.33 11.53 -7.62
CA PRO A 45 12.56 12.48 -6.55
C PRO A 45 11.56 12.26 -5.42
N HIS A 46 12.00 12.56 -4.19
CA HIS A 46 11.08 12.65 -3.07
C HIS A 46 10.00 13.71 -3.34
N MET A 47 8.96 13.70 -2.56
CA MET A 47 7.75 14.49 -2.77
C MET A 47 8.04 15.93 -3.24
N PHE A 48 7.37 16.34 -4.32
CA PHE A 48 7.36 17.74 -4.73
C PHE A 48 6.36 18.51 -3.88
N VAL A 49 6.86 19.52 -3.18
CA VAL A 49 6.00 20.61 -2.72
C VAL A 49 5.83 21.53 -3.92
N ASN A 50 4.65 21.54 -4.51
CA ASN A 50 4.32 22.52 -5.53
C ASN A 50 4.07 23.87 -4.85
N ASP A 51 4.40 24.99 -5.53
CA ASP A 51 4.14 26.36 -5.05
C ASP A 51 2.65 26.65 -4.72
N ASP A 52 1.75 25.74 -5.10
CA ASP A 52 0.31 25.82 -4.87
C ASP A 52 -0.19 25.03 -3.64
N ASP A 53 0.67 24.67 -2.69
CA ASP A 53 0.37 23.89 -1.47
C ASP A 53 -0.22 22.47 -1.73
N ASN A 54 -0.02 21.92 -2.91
CA ASN A 54 -0.41 20.55 -3.21
C ASN A 54 0.77 19.59 -2.97
N ASP A 55 0.69 18.83 -1.90
CA ASP A 55 1.65 17.79 -1.59
C ASP A 55 1.35 16.53 -2.43
N TYR A 56 2.25 16.17 -3.32
CA TYR A 56 2.14 14.95 -4.12
C TYR A 56 2.97 13.82 -3.51
N SER A 57 2.37 12.65 -3.36
CA SER A 57 3.08 11.43 -3.02
C SER A 57 2.97 10.43 -4.17
N TRP A 58 4.08 9.77 -4.48
CA TRP A 58 4.06 8.68 -5.44
C TRP A 58 3.22 7.53 -4.91
N THR A 59 2.20 7.14 -5.65
CA THR A 59 1.44 5.92 -5.41
C THR A 59 1.80 4.88 -6.46
N ALA A 60 1.82 3.64 -6.05
CA ALA A 60 2.24 2.57 -6.93
C ALA A 60 1.39 1.32 -6.74
N LYS A 61 0.98 0.74 -7.85
CA LYS A 61 0.27 -0.53 -7.86
C LYS A 61 1.25 -1.69 -7.71
N VAL A 62 0.96 -2.59 -6.80
CA VAL A 62 1.79 -3.78 -6.57
C VAL A 62 1.49 -4.83 -7.64
N LEU A 63 2.53 -5.27 -8.34
CA LEU A 63 2.47 -6.33 -9.35
C LEU A 63 2.98 -7.66 -8.80
N CYS A 64 4.01 -7.62 -7.94
CA CYS A 64 4.63 -8.80 -7.35
C CYS A 64 5.31 -8.45 -6.03
N VAL A 65 5.49 -9.45 -5.18
CA VAL A 65 6.19 -9.34 -3.89
C VAL A 65 7.35 -10.33 -3.86
N ASP A 66 8.52 -9.85 -3.52
CA ASP A 66 9.69 -10.67 -3.22
C ASP A 66 10.15 -10.48 -1.77
N GLU A 67 11.22 -11.13 -1.35
CA GLU A 67 11.73 -11.06 0.02
C GLU A 67 12.09 -9.62 0.43
N HIS A 68 12.76 -8.87 -0.45
CA HIS A 68 13.32 -7.55 -0.14
C HIS A 68 12.63 -6.40 -0.86
N ARG A 69 11.92 -6.67 -1.95
CA ARG A 69 11.38 -5.67 -2.87
C ARG A 69 9.93 -5.95 -3.24
N PHE A 70 9.25 -4.88 -3.63
CA PHE A 70 7.98 -4.96 -4.37
C PHE A 70 8.26 -4.63 -5.83
N LYS A 71 7.66 -5.42 -6.76
CA LYS A 71 7.54 -5.01 -8.15
C LYS A 71 6.33 -4.12 -8.28
N LEU A 72 6.53 -2.91 -8.74
CA LEU A 72 5.53 -1.86 -8.78
C LEU A 72 5.31 -1.36 -10.21
N GLU A 73 4.09 -0.96 -10.50
CA GLU A 73 3.71 -0.07 -11.58
C GLU A 73 3.49 1.30 -10.94
N ILE A 74 4.42 2.21 -11.16
CA ILE A 74 4.44 3.53 -10.55
C ILE A 74 3.86 4.50 -11.53
N ASP A 75 2.75 5.10 -11.16
CA ASP A 75 2.08 6.09 -11.98
C ASP A 75 2.68 7.47 -11.70
N LEU A 76 2.93 8.21 -12.77
CA LEU A 76 3.41 9.59 -12.74
C LEU A 76 2.22 10.53 -12.76
N ASP A 77 1.22 10.27 -11.92
CA ASP A 77 0.02 11.08 -11.83
C ASP A 77 0.24 12.23 -10.83
N ASP A 78 0.18 13.46 -11.30
CA ASP A 78 0.18 14.65 -10.45
C ASP A 78 -1.23 15.02 -9.95
N GLY A 79 -2.20 14.13 -10.15
CA GLY A 79 -3.61 14.32 -9.79
C GLY A 79 -4.40 15.14 -10.81
N VAL A 80 -3.76 15.62 -11.88
CA VAL A 80 -4.39 16.42 -12.95
C VAL A 80 -4.24 15.77 -14.32
N GLU A 81 -3.04 15.32 -14.66
CA GLU A 81 -2.76 14.64 -15.94
C GLU A 81 -1.68 13.54 -15.74
N GLN A 82 -1.85 12.41 -16.41
CA GLN A 82 -0.85 11.37 -16.45
C GLN A 82 0.41 11.88 -17.19
N MET A 83 1.51 12.05 -16.46
CA MET A 83 2.76 12.64 -16.98
C MET A 83 3.66 11.63 -17.70
N GLY A 84 3.11 10.75 -18.53
CA GLY A 84 3.87 9.80 -19.34
C GLY A 84 3.48 8.34 -19.11
N ASP A 85 4.31 7.42 -19.61
CA ASP A 85 4.10 6.00 -19.40
C ASP A 85 4.50 5.60 -17.97
N PRO A 86 3.75 4.70 -17.32
CA PRO A 86 4.06 4.25 -15.96
C PRO A 86 5.43 3.56 -15.92
N ILE A 87 6.16 3.78 -14.85
CA ILE A 87 7.45 3.11 -14.62
C ILE A 87 7.17 1.77 -13.94
N ILE A 88 7.61 0.69 -14.57
CA ILE A 88 7.53 -0.66 -14.00
C ILE A 88 8.90 -1.08 -13.51
N GLY A 89 9.03 -1.34 -12.20
CA GLY A 89 10.30 -1.74 -11.62
C GLY A 89 10.17 -2.26 -10.18
N TRP A 90 11.32 -2.58 -9.60
CA TRP A 90 11.43 -3.09 -8.25
C TRP A 90 11.88 -1.99 -7.30
N VAL A 91 11.21 -1.87 -6.17
CA VAL A 91 11.49 -0.86 -5.14
C VAL A 91 11.71 -1.56 -3.80
N ASP A 92 12.70 -1.15 -3.04
CA ASP A 92 12.98 -1.72 -1.73
C ASP A 92 11.79 -1.52 -0.79
N LYS A 93 11.41 -2.57 -0.04
CA LYS A 93 10.24 -2.55 0.86
C LYS A 93 10.28 -1.41 1.88
N LYS A 94 11.48 -1.02 2.32
CA LYS A 94 11.65 0.13 3.24
C LYS A 94 11.20 1.47 2.67
N GLN A 95 11.12 1.59 1.34
CA GLN A 95 10.64 2.77 0.63
C GLN A 95 9.15 2.69 0.28
N CYS A 96 8.47 1.63 0.68
CA CYS A 96 7.06 1.37 0.40
C CYS A 96 6.24 1.32 1.69
N GLY A 97 5.12 1.99 1.71
CA GLY A 97 4.31 2.11 2.90
C GLY A 97 2.84 2.42 2.64
N VAL A 98 2.15 2.72 3.71
CA VAL A 98 0.74 3.13 3.73
C VAL A 98 0.50 4.12 4.85
N PHE A 99 -0.58 4.87 4.78
CA PHE A 99 -1.09 5.64 5.92
C PHE A 99 -2.04 4.78 6.74
N LEU A 100 -1.81 4.70 8.05
CA LEU A 100 -2.67 3.95 8.95
C LEU A 100 -4.05 4.61 9.08
N ARG A 101 -5.09 3.77 9.13
CA ARG A 101 -6.46 4.19 9.43
C ARG A 101 -7.03 3.39 10.58
N ASN A 102 -7.90 4.02 11.32
CA ASN A 102 -8.65 3.33 12.37
C ASN A 102 -9.59 2.27 11.76
N ASN A 103 -9.71 1.15 12.44
CA ASN A 103 -10.74 0.14 12.13
C ASN A 103 -11.91 0.18 13.12
N ARG A 104 -11.75 0.87 14.24
CA ARG A 104 -12.81 1.08 15.24
C ARG A 104 -12.60 2.36 16.05
N TYR A 105 -13.58 2.69 16.86
CA TYR A 105 -13.50 3.80 17.82
C TYR A 105 -13.72 3.29 19.24
N GLU A 106 -12.95 3.85 20.18
CA GLU A 106 -13.20 3.76 21.63
C GLU A 106 -13.59 5.15 22.14
N GLY A 107 -14.90 5.37 22.28
CA GLY A 107 -15.41 6.71 22.54
C GLY A 107 -15.08 7.67 21.39
N ARG A 108 -14.17 8.62 21.61
CA ARG A 108 -13.70 9.59 20.60
C ARG A 108 -12.32 9.25 20.03
N ILE A 109 -11.69 8.18 20.51
CA ILE A 109 -10.34 7.78 20.11
C ILE A 109 -10.45 6.87 18.89
N ALA A 110 -9.73 7.21 17.83
CA ALA A 110 -9.64 6.42 16.61
C ALA A 110 -8.58 5.32 16.80
N ILE A 111 -9.00 4.06 16.86
CA ILE A 111 -8.13 2.92 17.13
C ILE A 111 -7.89 2.10 15.87
N MET A 112 -6.64 1.69 15.68
CA MET A 112 -6.21 0.65 14.76
C MET A 112 -5.77 -0.57 15.59
N ASP A 113 -6.38 -1.72 15.35
CA ASP A 113 -5.94 -2.98 15.92
C ASP A 113 -4.86 -3.58 15.01
N ILE A 114 -3.66 -3.77 15.57
CA ILE A 114 -2.51 -4.36 14.88
C ILE A 114 -2.45 -5.83 15.26
N TYR A 115 -2.84 -6.70 14.36
CA TYR A 115 -2.96 -8.14 14.62
C TYR A 115 -1.63 -8.87 14.47
N MET A 116 -1.39 -9.86 15.33
CA MET A 116 -0.19 -10.71 15.26
C MET A 116 -0.29 -11.73 14.12
N SER A 117 -1.50 -12.07 13.68
CA SER A 117 -1.78 -13.02 12.60
C SER A 117 -2.39 -12.34 11.38
N LYS A 118 -2.02 -12.79 10.17
CA LYS A 118 -2.64 -12.37 8.92
C LYS A 118 -4.09 -12.84 8.73
N SER A 119 -4.60 -13.72 9.60
CA SER A 119 -6.02 -14.07 9.62
C SER A 119 -6.89 -12.99 10.27
N LEU A 120 -6.27 -11.97 10.87
CA LEU A 120 -6.95 -10.94 11.67
C LEU A 120 -7.75 -11.53 12.84
N GLU A 121 -7.30 -12.65 13.37
CA GLU A 121 -7.89 -13.35 14.50
C GLU A 121 -6.88 -13.47 15.65
N GLY A 122 -7.38 -13.53 16.88
CA GLY A 122 -6.58 -13.70 18.07
C GLY A 122 -5.99 -12.39 18.60
N ASP A 123 -4.72 -12.43 19.00
CA ASP A 123 -4.06 -11.32 19.70
C ASP A 123 -3.82 -10.12 18.78
N PHE A 124 -4.09 -8.94 19.29
CA PHE A 124 -3.81 -7.67 18.63
C PHE A 124 -3.33 -6.61 19.63
N ILE A 125 -2.67 -5.59 19.12
CA ILE A 125 -2.26 -4.41 19.87
C ILE A 125 -3.13 -3.24 19.42
N PRO A 126 -3.96 -2.64 20.28
CA PRO A 126 -4.70 -1.43 19.94
C PRO A 126 -3.73 -0.23 19.87
N PHE A 127 -3.86 0.57 18.82
CA PHE A 127 -3.06 1.75 18.59
C PHE A 127 -3.94 2.97 18.33
N ASP A 128 -3.70 4.07 19.05
CA ASP A 128 -4.39 5.34 18.83
C ASP A 128 -3.83 6.02 17.56
N VAL A 129 -4.56 5.92 16.47
CA VAL A 129 -4.17 6.50 15.17
C VAL A 129 -4.17 8.03 15.22
N GLY A 130 -5.02 8.63 16.06
CA GLY A 130 -5.06 10.07 16.24
C GLY A 130 -3.81 10.65 16.90
N ALA A 131 -3.01 9.81 17.57
CA ALA A 131 -1.74 10.21 18.16
C ALA A 131 -0.63 10.42 17.10
N ILE A 132 -0.81 9.87 15.90
CA ILE A 132 0.07 10.05 14.75
C ILE A 132 -0.74 10.72 13.62
N ASN A 133 -0.59 12.03 13.49
CA ASN A 133 -1.20 12.76 12.38
C ASN A 133 -0.53 12.33 11.07
N PHE A 134 -1.27 11.66 10.19
CA PHE A 134 -0.84 11.29 8.83
C PHE A 134 0.53 10.58 8.73
N GLN A 135 0.87 9.75 9.72
CA GLN A 135 2.15 9.06 9.67
C GLN A 135 2.13 7.95 8.62
N TRP A 136 3.01 8.09 7.64
CA TRP A 136 3.41 7.04 6.75
C TRP A 136 4.13 5.92 7.54
N VAL A 137 3.79 4.67 7.28
CA VAL A 137 4.42 3.51 7.91
C VAL A 137 4.88 2.52 6.83
N SER A 138 6.06 1.94 7.03
CA SER A 138 6.60 0.98 6.06
C SER A 138 5.82 -0.32 6.06
N VAL A 139 5.69 -0.91 4.86
CA VAL A 139 5.04 -2.20 4.61
C VAL A 139 6.10 -3.23 4.26
N SER A 140 6.14 -4.35 5.01
CA SER A 140 7.07 -5.46 4.71
C SER A 140 6.41 -6.59 3.93
N ASP A 141 5.10 -6.70 4.00
CA ASP A 141 4.34 -7.74 3.32
C ASP A 141 2.87 -7.32 3.16
N LEU A 142 2.17 -8.03 2.30
CA LEU A 142 0.78 -7.78 2.02
C LEU A 142 0.08 -9.08 1.64
N TYR A 143 -1.19 -9.18 1.97
CA TYR A 143 -1.98 -10.38 1.76
C TYR A 143 -3.41 -10.03 1.39
N TYR A 144 -3.95 -10.68 0.34
CA TYR A 144 -5.37 -10.56 0.01
C TYR A 144 -6.22 -11.38 0.97
N HIS A 145 -7.05 -10.71 1.75
CA HIS A 145 -7.92 -11.35 2.73
C HIS A 145 -9.29 -11.60 2.11
N SER A 146 -9.56 -12.83 1.70
CA SER A 146 -10.79 -13.20 0.96
C SER A 146 -12.09 -12.92 1.72
N TYR A 147 -12.07 -12.98 3.05
CA TYR A 147 -13.25 -12.72 3.88
C TYR A 147 -13.62 -11.23 3.91
N HIS A 148 -12.64 -10.35 3.91
CA HIS A 148 -12.86 -8.89 3.88
C HIS A 148 -12.86 -8.31 2.47
N TYR A 149 -12.57 -9.15 1.45
CA TYR A 149 -12.45 -8.73 0.05
C TYR A 149 -11.50 -7.54 -0.16
N ASP A 150 -10.46 -7.47 0.67
CA ASP A 150 -9.49 -6.38 0.66
C ASP A 150 -8.09 -6.89 0.99
N TYR A 151 -7.10 -6.03 0.78
CA TYR A 151 -5.74 -6.31 1.17
C TYR A 151 -5.48 -5.88 2.61
N ILE A 152 -4.69 -6.67 3.29
CA ILE A 152 -4.13 -6.36 4.59
C ILE A 152 -2.63 -6.22 4.46
N TYR A 153 -2.04 -5.36 5.28
CA TYR A 153 -0.64 -4.98 5.18
C TYR A 153 0.09 -5.36 6.46
N LYS A 154 1.29 -5.92 6.32
CA LYS A 154 2.19 -6.11 7.44
C LYS A 154 3.03 -4.86 7.60
N VAL A 155 2.76 -4.09 8.65
CA VAL A 155 3.40 -2.81 8.92
C VAL A 155 4.46 -2.89 10.00
N HIS A 156 5.43 -1.97 9.94
CA HIS A 156 6.46 -1.78 10.96
C HIS A 156 6.70 -0.29 11.14
N PHE A 157 6.61 0.19 12.39
CA PHE A 157 6.91 1.57 12.72
C PHE A 157 7.29 1.75 14.18
N TRP A 158 8.06 2.79 14.45
CA TRP A 158 8.40 3.19 15.82
C TRP A 158 7.49 4.31 16.29
N TYR A 159 7.01 4.17 17.52
CA TYR A 159 6.26 5.22 18.18
C TYR A 159 6.63 5.26 19.66
N LYS A 160 7.14 6.40 20.15
CA LYS A 160 7.61 6.58 21.54
C LYS A 160 8.55 5.45 22.01
N ASP A 161 9.56 5.16 21.19
CA ASP A 161 10.56 4.13 21.44
C ASP A 161 10.03 2.67 21.48
N VAL A 162 8.77 2.46 21.08
CA VAL A 162 8.17 1.12 20.96
C VAL A 162 8.05 0.77 19.47
N LEU A 163 8.56 -0.41 19.11
CA LEU A 163 8.36 -0.97 17.75
C LEU A 163 7.00 -1.65 17.66
N TYR A 164 6.14 -1.11 16.84
CA TYR A 164 4.88 -1.73 16.45
C TYR A 164 5.08 -2.54 15.17
N SER A 165 4.62 -3.79 15.18
CA SER A 165 4.73 -4.69 14.04
C SER A 165 3.56 -5.65 14.01
N GLY A 166 2.91 -5.79 12.85
CA GLY A 166 1.80 -6.71 12.68
C GLY A 166 0.98 -6.41 11.45
N TRP A 167 -0.16 -7.07 11.36
CA TRP A 167 -1.09 -6.96 10.24
C TRP A 167 -2.19 -5.95 10.53
N VAL A 168 -2.45 -5.06 9.59
CA VAL A 168 -3.51 -4.05 9.70
C VAL A 168 -4.57 -4.29 8.63
N PRO A 169 -5.85 -4.30 9.02
CA PRO A 169 -6.95 -4.63 8.11
C PRO A 169 -7.37 -3.45 7.23
N ARG A 170 -6.92 -2.25 7.58
CA ARG A 170 -7.33 -1.03 6.91
C ARG A 170 -6.19 -0.04 6.82
N SER A 171 -5.94 0.42 5.61
CA SER A 171 -4.92 1.43 5.36
C SER A 171 -5.34 2.28 4.16
N CYS A 172 -4.70 3.40 3.98
CA CYS A 172 -4.94 4.25 2.83
C CYS A 172 -3.66 4.43 2.02
N PRO A 173 -3.72 4.22 0.71
CA PRO A 173 -2.62 4.56 -0.18
C PRO A 173 -2.58 6.05 -0.54
N ASN A 174 -3.39 6.90 0.10
CA ASN A 174 -3.48 8.31 -0.22
C ASN A 174 -3.57 9.14 1.05
N ILE A 175 -2.79 10.23 1.13
CA ILE A 175 -2.85 11.23 2.20
C ILE A 175 -4.17 12.00 2.22
N TYR A 176 -4.81 12.16 1.08
CA TYR A 176 -6.07 12.86 0.96
C TYR A 176 -7.23 11.91 1.23
N ASN A 177 -7.90 12.00 2.29
CA ASN A 177 -9.16 11.37 2.77
C ASN A 177 -10.10 10.64 1.76
N SER A 178 -9.64 10.32 0.56
CA SER A 178 -10.40 9.64 -0.49
C SER A 178 -10.59 8.13 -0.29
N CYS A 179 -10.05 7.58 0.79
CA CYS A 179 -10.25 6.17 1.15
C CYS A 179 -11.51 6.01 2.05
N ASN A 180 -12.67 6.41 1.58
CA ASN A 180 -13.95 6.15 2.25
C ASN A 180 -14.46 4.75 1.98
#